data_d6346f97805fcb05f629c29e32b3837d
#
_entry.id   d6346f97805fcb05f629c29e32b3837d
#
_cell.length_a   1.000
_cell.length_b   1.000
_cell.length_c   1.000
_cell.angle_alpha   90.00
_cell.angle_beta   90.00
_cell.angle_gamma   90.00
#
_symmetry.space_group_name_H-M   'P 1'
#
loop_
_entity.id
_entity.type
_entity.pdbx_description
1 polymer ?
#
loop_
_entity_poly.entity_id
_entity_poly.type
_entity_poly.pdbx_seq_one_letter_code
_entity_poly.pdbx_strand_id
1 'polypeptide(L)'
;MIKEMKVTPVVLEGRRVRLEPLESAHLSQLADAALDPALWRWLAPPVRTREEMVAYVESALDEQDRGVSLPFVLVERAEERVIGSTRYGNIDHQRRCLDIGWTWVEKEWERVAGATEAKYLLLKHAFEELRCIRVGLRSSTVTDWMNMLTRDAILSTRTFDEDGSEDQVSVANSRIRHDVHFSIVESAWPRV
;
A
#
# COMPACT_ATOMS: atom_id res chain seq x y z
N MET A 1 15.32 25.70 -6.88
CA MET A 1 13.88 25.47 -6.70
C MET A 1 13.69 23.97 -6.45
N ILE A 2 13.12 23.58 -5.32
CA ILE A 2 12.75 22.19 -5.05
C ILE A 2 11.56 21.89 -5.96
N LYS A 3 11.71 20.89 -6.84
CA LYS A 3 10.63 20.47 -7.74
C LYS A 3 9.50 19.90 -6.89
N GLU A 4 8.30 20.41 -7.05
CA GLU A 4 7.11 19.93 -6.35
C GLU A 4 6.89 18.44 -6.67
N MET A 5 6.58 17.63 -5.66
CA MET A 5 6.22 16.24 -5.85
C MET A 5 4.87 16.17 -6.57
N LYS A 6 4.84 15.50 -7.73
CA LYS A 6 3.62 15.35 -8.51
C LYS A 6 3.31 13.86 -8.65
N VAL A 7 2.27 13.41 -7.95
CA VAL A 7 1.77 12.04 -8.02
C VAL A 7 0.69 11.97 -9.09
N THR A 8 0.91 11.15 -10.10
CA THR A 8 -0.04 10.94 -11.22
C THR A 8 -0.16 9.45 -11.50
N PRO A 9 -1.29 9.00 -12.07
CA PRO A 9 -1.45 7.61 -12.51
C PRO A 9 -0.28 7.13 -13.37
N VAL A 10 0.25 5.95 -13.04
CA VAL A 10 1.41 5.35 -13.69
C VAL A 10 1.31 3.83 -13.61
N VAL A 11 1.79 3.13 -14.64
CA VAL A 11 1.97 1.67 -14.60
C VAL A 11 3.38 1.36 -14.10
N LEU A 12 3.50 0.47 -13.12
CA LEU A 12 4.79 0.01 -12.60
C LEU A 12 5.00 -1.46 -12.98
N GLU A 13 5.99 -1.69 -13.82
CA GLU A 13 6.27 -3.00 -14.39
C GLU A 13 7.29 -3.79 -13.56
N GLY A 14 6.89 -4.96 -13.07
CA GLY A 14 7.75 -5.96 -12.44
C GLY A 14 7.95 -7.19 -13.33
N ARG A 15 8.61 -8.19 -12.79
CA ARG A 15 8.83 -9.48 -13.49
C ARG A 15 7.62 -10.40 -13.38
N ARG A 16 6.98 -10.44 -12.22
CA ARG A 16 5.86 -11.31 -11.88
C ARG A 16 4.56 -10.57 -11.77
N VAL A 17 4.62 -9.33 -11.29
CA VAL A 17 3.45 -8.48 -11.11
C VAL A 17 3.64 -7.16 -11.82
N ARG A 18 2.52 -6.57 -12.20
CA ARG A 18 2.39 -5.21 -12.69
C ARG A 18 1.41 -4.48 -11.79
N LEU A 19 1.70 -3.24 -11.47
CA LEU A 19 0.76 -2.36 -10.78
C LEU A 19 0.17 -1.41 -11.81
N GLU A 20 -1.13 -1.44 -11.96
CA GLU A 20 -1.87 -0.53 -12.84
C GLU A 20 -2.69 0.44 -11.99
N PRO A 21 -2.87 1.69 -12.43
CA PRO A 21 -3.82 2.60 -11.79
C PRO A 21 -5.20 1.94 -11.68
N LEU A 22 -5.83 2.07 -10.52
CA LEU A 22 -7.18 1.56 -10.31
C LEU A 22 -8.16 2.31 -11.22
N GLU A 23 -8.99 1.56 -11.92
CA GLU A 23 -10.08 2.07 -12.74
C GLU A 23 -11.37 1.28 -12.46
N SER A 24 -12.53 1.86 -12.77
CA SER A 24 -13.82 1.19 -12.62
C SER A 24 -13.92 -0.11 -13.44
N ALA A 25 -13.16 -0.22 -14.54
CA ALA A 25 -13.10 -1.43 -15.35
C ALA A 25 -12.56 -2.66 -14.59
N HIS A 26 -11.75 -2.43 -13.53
CA HIS A 26 -11.18 -3.50 -12.70
C HIS A 26 -12.16 -4.10 -11.69
N LEU A 27 -13.36 -3.48 -11.51
CA LEU A 27 -14.32 -3.84 -10.46
C LEU A 27 -14.66 -5.33 -10.45
N SER A 28 -14.92 -5.91 -11.63
CA SER A 28 -15.33 -7.33 -11.70
C SER A 28 -14.22 -8.24 -11.22
N GLN A 29 -13.00 -8.04 -11.69
CA GLN A 29 -11.84 -8.86 -11.30
C GLN A 29 -11.47 -8.66 -9.83
N LEU A 30 -11.55 -7.43 -9.32
CA LEU A 30 -11.33 -7.15 -7.89
C LEU A 30 -12.37 -7.86 -7.01
N ALA A 31 -13.65 -7.83 -7.41
CA ALA A 31 -14.70 -8.51 -6.67
C ALA A 31 -14.48 -10.03 -6.62
N ASP A 32 -14.00 -10.63 -7.71
CA ASP A 32 -13.70 -12.05 -7.77
C ASP A 32 -12.47 -12.41 -6.91
N ALA A 33 -11.42 -11.59 -6.94
CA ALA A 33 -10.20 -11.77 -6.13
C ALA A 33 -10.43 -11.55 -4.62
N ALA A 34 -11.44 -10.74 -4.24
CA ALA A 34 -11.71 -10.35 -2.86
C ALA A 34 -12.63 -11.30 -2.08
N LEU A 35 -13.02 -12.46 -2.65
CA LEU A 35 -14.03 -13.35 -2.06
C LEU A 35 -13.60 -14.02 -0.74
N ASP A 36 -12.31 -14.14 -0.47
CA ASP A 36 -11.85 -14.73 0.80
C ASP A 36 -12.02 -13.74 1.95
N PRO A 37 -12.93 -13.99 2.93
CA PRO A 37 -13.12 -13.11 4.08
C PRO A 37 -11.85 -12.92 4.93
N ALA A 38 -10.88 -13.82 4.83
CA ALA A 38 -9.63 -13.72 5.56
C ALA A 38 -8.79 -12.51 5.13
N LEU A 39 -8.91 -12.08 3.86
CA LEU A 39 -8.22 -10.89 3.33
C LEU A 39 -8.59 -9.62 4.09
N TRP A 40 -9.85 -9.55 4.56
CA TRP A 40 -10.41 -8.37 5.21
C TRP A 40 -10.28 -8.39 6.73
N ARG A 41 -9.59 -9.39 7.27
CA ARG A 41 -9.45 -9.52 8.73
C ARG A 41 -8.82 -8.29 9.36
N TRP A 42 -7.89 -7.65 8.66
CA TRP A 42 -7.10 -6.53 9.15
C TRP A 42 -7.31 -5.24 8.36
N LEU A 43 -8.21 -5.25 7.40
CA LEU A 43 -8.60 -4.09 6.62
C LEU A 43 -10.01 -3.64 7.00
N ALA A 44 -10.23 -2.34 7.04
CA ALA A 44 -11.52 -1.75 7.31
C ALA A 44 -11.83 -0.68 6.23
N PRO A 45 -13.07 -0.64 5.75
CA PRO A 45 -14.15 -1.59 5.97
C PRO A 45 -13.92 -2.92 5.26
N PRO A 46 -14.44 -4.04 5.80
CA PRO A 46 -14.38 -5.33 5.10
C PRO A 46 -15.28 -5.32 3.88
N VAL A 47 -14.82 -5.95 2.80
CA VAL A 47 -15.61 -6.16 1.58
C VAL A 47 -16.06 -7.62 1.53
N ARG A 48 -17.36 -7.85 1.44
CA ARG A 48 -17.97 -9.19 1.45
C ARG A 48 -18.93 -9.40 0.29
N THR A 49 -19.36 -8.31 -0.35
CA THR A 49 -20.28 -8.33 -1.47
C THR A 49 -19.74 -7.50 -2.62
N ARG A 50 -20.32 -7.69 -3.79
CA ARG A 50 -19.98 -6.91 -4.98
C ARG A 50 -20.34 -5.42 -4.81
N GLU A 51 -21.40 -5.12 -4.12
CA GLU A 51 -21.84 -3.74 -3.82
C GLU A 51 -20.85 -3.05 -2.88
N GLU A 52 -20.33 -3.77 -1.87
CA GLU A 52 -19.28 -3.25 -1.00
C GLU A 52 -17.95 -3.03 -1.76
N MET A 53 -17.64 -3.86 -2.79
CA MET A 53 -16.51 -3.63 -3.67
C MET A 53 -16.71 -2.38 -4.54
N VAL A 54 -17.92 -2.11 -5.01
CA VAL A 54 -18.24 -0.86 -5.72
C VAL A 54 -17.89 0.32 -4.82
N ALA A 55 -18.41 0.35 -3.60
CA ALA A 55 -18.15 1.43 -2.64
C ALA A 55 -16.64 1.57 -2.32
N TYR A 56 -15.91 0.45 -2.20
CA TYR A 56 -14.46 0.46 -2.00
C TYR A 56 -13.72 1.13 -3.16
N VAL A 57 -14.06 0.78 -4.40
CA VAL A 57 -13.45 1.35 -5.62
C VAL A 57 -13.81 2.82 -5.76
N GLU A 58 -15.08 3.18 -5.60
CA GLU A 58 -15.54 4.58 -5.68
C GLU A 58 -14.83 5.46 -4.65
N SER A 59 -14.75 5.01 -3.39
CA SER A 59 -14.02 5.74 -2.35
C SER A 59 -12.54 5.92 -2.69
N ALA A 60 -11.91 4.92 -3.28
CA ALA A 60 -10.50 5.00 -3.67
C ALA A 60 -10.28 6.00 -4.81
N LEU A 61 -11.19 6.04 -5.80
CA LEU A 61 -11.14 6.98 -6.91
C LEU A 61 -11.45 8.42 -6.46
N ASP A 62 -12.39 8.61 -5.54
CA ASP A 62 -12.66 9.91 -4.93
C ASP A 62 -11.43 10.47 -4.19
N GLU A 63 -10.69 9.62 -3.49
CA GLU A 63 -9.45 10.02 -2.84
C GLU A 63 -8.36 10.39 -3.86
N GLN A 64 -8.31 9.67 -5.00
CA GLN A 64 -7.41 10.00 -6.11
C GLN A 64 -7.75 11.37 -6.71
N ASP A 65 -9.02 11.64 -6.95
CA ASP A 65 -9.48 12.93 -7.51
C ASP A 65 -9.17 14.11 -6.59
N ARG A 66 -9.19 13.88 -5.28
CA ARG A 66 -8.73 14.85 -4.28
C ARG A 66 -7.21 14.98 -4.16
N GLY A 67 -6.45 14.13 -4.85
CA GLY A 67 -4.99 14.13 -4.84
C GLY A 67 -4.35 13.62 -3.54
N VAL A 68 -5.12 12.96 -2.67
CA VAL A 68 -4.62 12.44 -1.37
C VAL A 68 -4.27 10.96 -1.41
N SER A 69 -4.62 10.28 -2.49
CA SER A 69 -4.34 8.86 -2.72
C SER A 69 -4.06 8.58 -4.20
N LEU A 70 -3.33 7.51 -4.48
CA LEU A 70 -3.21 6.91 -5.81
C LEU A 70 -3.35 5.40 -5.66
N PRO A 71 -4.53 4.85 -5.95
CA PRO A 71 -4.79 3.42 -5.85
C PRO A 71 -4.28 2.66 -7.08
N PHE A 72 -3.86 1.41 -6.84
CA PHE A 72 -3.40 0.47 -7.86
C PHE A 72 -4.10 -0.88 -7.71
N VAL A 73 -4.26 -1.57 -8.83
CA VAL A 73 -4.50 -3.01 -8.87
C VAL A 73 -3.18 -3.73 -9.07
N LEU A 74 -3.06 -4.91 -8.48
CA LEU A 74 -1.95 -5.83 -8.72
C LEU A 74 -2.40 -6.83 -9.76
N VAL A 75 -1.69 -6.87 -10.88
CA VAL A 75 -1.94 -7.81 -11.98
C VAL A 75 -0.82 -8.84 -12.00
N GLU A 76 -1.17 -10.11 -11.90
CA GLU A 76 -0.24 -11.22 -12.16
C GLU A 76 0.01 -11.31 -13.67
N ARG A 77 1.28 -11.35 -14.07
CA ARG A 77 1.67 -11.16 -15.48
C ARG A 77 1.52 -12.38 -16.37
N ALA A 78 1.56 -13.58 -15.83
CA ALA A 78 1.48 -14.78 -16.66
C ALA A 78 0.04 -15.04 -17.16
N GLU A 79 -0.93 -14.75 -16.30
CA GLU A 79 -2.35 -14.95 -16.60
C GLU A 79 -3.13 -13.64 -16.84
N GLU A 80 -2.45 -12.48 -16.74
CA GLU A 80 -3.06 -11.14 -16.86
C GLU A 80 -4.26 -10.97 -15.92
N ARG A 81 -4.15 -11.50 -14.70
CA ARG A 81 -5.23 -11.59 -13.72
C ARG A 81 -5.00 -10.62 -12.57
N VAL A 82 -6.05 -9.89 -12.17
CA VAL A 82 -6.01 -9.07 -10.96
C VAL A 82 -5.99 -9.98 -9.74
N ILE A 83 -5.00 -9.79 -8.88
CA ILE A 83 -4.76 -10.60 -7.66
C ILE A 83 -4.88 -9.78 -6.37
N GLY A 84 -5.12 -8.48 -6.45
CA GLY A 84 -5.21 -7.65 -5.28
C GLY A 84 -5.17 -6.15 -5.57
N SER A 85 -5.06 -5.37 -4.50
CA SER A 85 -4.97 -3.92 -4.58
C SER A 85 -4.00 -3.37 -3.52
N THR A 86 -3.47 -2.20 -3.79
CA THR A 86 -2.63 -1.40 -2.89
C THR A 86 -2.78 0.07 -3.25
N ARG A 87 -2.27 0.99 -2.42
CA ARG A 87 -2.27 2.41 -2.80
C ARG A 87 -1.16 3.21 -2.14
N TYR A 88 -0.79 4.30 -2.78
CA TYR A 88 -0.25 5.44 -2.08
C TYR A 88 -1.40 6.17 -1.39
N GLY A 89 -1.23 6.52 -0.14
CA GLY A 89 -2.18 7.30 0.62
C GLY A 89 -1.46 8.37 1.44
N ASN A 90 -2.23 9.22 2.12
CA ASN A 90 -1.69 10.30 2.93
C ASN A 90 -0.63 11.14 2.17
N ILE A 91 -0.90 11.42 0.88
CA ILE A 91 0.04 12.11 0.00
C ILE A 91 0.17 13.56 0.47
N ASP A 92 1.37 13.93 0.91
CA ASP A 92 1.75 15.30 1.25
C ASP A 92 2.76 15.81 0.21
N HIS A 93 2.25 16.56 -0.76
CA HIS A 93 3.05 17.10 -1.86
C HIS A 93 4.11 18.09 -1.38
N GLN A 94 3.80 18.88 -0.33
CA GLN A 94 4.70 19.90 0.20
C GLN A 94 5.85 19.29 0.99
N ARG A 95 5.53 18.30 1.84
CA ARG A 95 6.53 17.56 2.62
C ARG A 95 7.21 16.43 1.83
N ARG A 96 6.73 16.15 0.62
CA ARG A 96 7.22 15.03 -0.21
C ARG A 96 7.21 13.70 0.52
N CYS A 97 6.10 13.42 1.18
CA CYS A 97 5.87 12.20 1.94
C CYS A 97 4.60 11.52 1.46
N LEU A 98 4.55 10.21 1.57
CA LEU A 98 3.35 9.41 1.37
C LEU A 98 3.44 8.12 2.18
N ASP A 99 2.33 7.42 2.27
CA ASP A 99 2.27 6.08 2.87
C ASP A 99 1.91 5.05 1.80
N ILE A 100 2.47 3.84 1.91
CA ILE A 100 2.04 2.66 1.16
C ILE A 100 1.18 1.82 2.10
N GLY A 101 -0.07 1.59 1.69
CA GLY A 101 -1.02 0.88 2.54
C GLY A 101 -2.21 0.33 1.78
N TRP A 102 -3.27 -0.03 2.53
CA TRP A 102 -4.51 -0.64 2.02
C TRP A 102 -4.23 -1.85 1.13
N THR A 103 -3.14 -2.55 1.41
CA THR A 103 -2.68 -3.67 0.59
C THR A 103 -3.40 -4.94 0.99
N TRP A 104 -4.00 -5.57 0.02
CA TRP A 104 -4.50 -6.93 0.11
C TRP A 104 -4.18 -7.66 -1.20
N VAL A 105 -3.88 -8.93 -1.08
CA VAL A 105 -3.62 -9.83 -2.21
C VAL A 105 -4.25 -11.18 -1.90
N GLU A 106 -4.64 -11.92 -2.90
CA GLU A 106 -5.10 -13.30 -2.73
C GLU A 106 -4.10 -14.11 -1.90
N LYS A 107 -4.61 -15.01 -1.07
CA LYS A 107 -3.83 -15.74 -0.07
C LYS A 107 -2.60 -16.47 -0.64
N GLU A 108 -2.72 -17.01 -1.82
CA GLU A 108 -1.62 -17.67 -2.52
C GLU A 108 -0.48 -16.73 -2.89
N TRP A 109 -0.75 -15.42 -2.95
CA TRP A 109 0.21 -14.36 -3.28
C TRP A 109 0.79 -13.64 -2.06
N GLU A 110 0.21 -13.82 -0.85
CA GLU A 110 0.66 -13.13 0.37
C GLU A 110 2.13 -13.42 0.74
N ARG A 111 2.60 -14.65 0.48
CA ARG A 111 3.94 -15.12 0.86
C ARG A 111 4.87 -15.36 -0.32
N VAL A 112 4.48 -14.91 -1.50
CA VAL A 112 5.22 -15.11 -2.73
C VAL A 112 5.98 -13.84 -3.12
N ALA A 113 7.05 -14.01 -3.87
CA ALA A 113 7.88 -12.92 -4.40
C ALA A 113 7.08 -11.79 -5.10
N GLY A 114 5.84 -12.03 -5.53
CA GLY A 114 4.98 -11.03 -6.17
C GLY A 114 4.55 -9.89 -5.25
N ALA A 115 4.12 -10.17 -4.03
CA ALA A 115 3.74 -9.12 -3.07
C ALA A 115 4.96 -8.28 -2.65
N THR A 116 6.12 -8.93 -2.49
CA THR A 116 7.38 -8.25 -2.21
C THR A 116 7.81 -7.37 -3.40
N GLU A 117 7.70 -7.90 -4.63
CA GLU A 117 8.00 -7.16 -5.84
C GLU A 117 7.11 -5.92 -5.99
N ALA A 118 5.81 -6.04 -5.72
CA ALA A 118 4.89 -4.90 -5.75
C ALA A 118 5.32 -3.77 -4.79
N LYS A 119 5.71 -4.13 -3.57
CA LYS A 119 6.21 -3.15 -2.59
C LYS A 119 7.51 -2.50 -3.04
N TYR A 120 8.44 -3.29 -3.59
CA TYR A 120 9.68 -2.76 -4.13
C TYR A 120 9.42 -1.76 -5.27
N LEU A 121 8.52 -2.07 -6.19
CA LEU A 121 8.14 -1.18 -7.30
C LEU A 121 7.57 0.15 -6.80
N LEU A 122 6.69 0.09 -5.80
CA LEU A 122 6.15 1.30 -5.16
C LEU A 122 7.24 2.13 -4.48
N LEU A 123 8.10 1.51 -3.70
CA LEU A 123 9.20 2.20 -3.03
C LEU A 123 10.16 2.83 -4.05
N LYS A 124 10.53 2.07 -5.09
CA LYS A 124 11.40 2.55 -6.16
C LYS A 124 10.80 3.79 -6.83
N HIS A 125 9.56 3.72 -7.26
CA HIS A 125 8.87 4.86 -7.87
C HIS A 125 8.77 6.06 -6.90
N ALA A 126 8.44 5.82 -5.64
CA ALA A 126 8.33 6.89 -4.64
C ALA A 126 9.67 7.62 -4.43
N PHE A 127 10.79 6.90 -4.31
CA PHE A 127 12.08 7.54 -4.06
C PHE A 127 12.77 8.05 -5.33
N GLU A 128 12.74 7.27 -6.41
CA GLU A 128 13.52 7.59 -7.61
C GLU A 128 12.80 8.57 -8.54
N GLU A 129 11.47 8.44 -8.68
CA GLU A 129 10.68 9.28 -9.59
C GLU A 129 9.96 10.43 -8.87
N LEU A 130 9.22 10.13 -7.79
CA LEU A 130 8.49 11.14 -7.04
C LEU A 130 9.40 11.95 -6.12
N ARG A 131 10.61 11.47 -5.82
CA ARG A 131 11.58 12.12 -4.93
C ARG A 131 11.03 12.34 -3.53
N CYS A 132 10.30 11.34 -3.02
CA CYS A 132 9.86 11.33 -1.63
C CYS A 132 11.05 11.39 -0.69
N ILE A 133 10.94 12.17 0.38
CA ILE A 133 11.95 12.19 1.45
C ILE A 133 11.64 11.14 2.52
N ARG A 134 10.37 10.71 2.61
CA ARG A 134 9.92 9.67 3.53
C ARG A 134 8.75 8.89 2.91
N VAL A 135 8.78 7.58 3.04
CA VAL A 135 7.66 6.69 2.72
C VAL A 135 7.29 5.93 3.99
N GLY A 136 6.03 6.08 4.42
CA GLY A 136 5.46 5.35 5.54
C GLY A 136 4.87 4.02 5.09
N LEU A 137 4.89 3.04 6.01
CA LEU A 137 4.28 1.72 5.85
C LEU A 137 3.57 1.37 7.14
N ARG A 138 2.31 0.98 7.07
CA ARG A 138 1.53 0.57 8.23
C ARG A 138 1.11 -0.89 8.11
N SER A 139 1.32 -1.66 9.18
CA SER A 139 0.92 -3.06 9.26
C SER A 139 0.43 -3.41 10.65
N SER A 140 -0.56 -4.28 10.73
CA SER A 140 -1.07 -4.84 11.99
C SER A 140 -0.18 -5.91 12.61
N THR A 141 0.78 -6.42 11.85
CA THR A 141 1.75 -7.41 12.31
C THR A 141 3.07 -7.19 11.60
N VAL A 142 4.17 -7.50 12.29
CA VAL A 142 5.48 -7.62 11.65
C VAL A 142 5.41 -8.81 10.70
N THR A 143 5.21 -8.57 9.42
CA THR A 143 5.14 -9.61 8.41
C THR A 143 6.55 -10.00 7.94
N ASP A 144 6.72 -11.23 7.47
CA ASP A 144 8.02 -11.75 7.03
C ASP A 144 8.68 -10.87 5.95
N TRP A 145 7.88 -10.28 5.06
CA TRP A 145 8.39 -9.39 4.03
C TRP A 145 8.89 -8.04 4.61
N MET A 146 8.27 -7.53 5.68
CA MET A 146 8.79 -6.36 6.41
C MET A 146 10.13 -6.71 7.05
N ASN A 147 10.24 -7.86 7.69
CA ASN A 147 11.52 -8.34 8.23
C ASN A 147 12.59 -8.47 7.14
N MET A 148 12.21 -8.85 5.93
CA MET A 148 13.14 -9.01 4.81
C MET A 148 13.62 -7.67 4.26
N LEU A 149 12.72 -6.67 4.15
CA LEU A 149 13.09 -5.30 3.77
C LEU A 149 13.78 -4.56 4.92
N THR A 150 13.54 -4.96 6.17
CA THR A 150 13.99 -4.22 7.35
C THR A 150 15.33 -4.63 7.89
N ARG A 151 15.84 -5.81 7.53
CA ARG A 151 17.11 -6.30 8.10
C ARG A 151 18.26 -5.35 7.83
N ASP A 152 18.27 -4.65 6.72
CA ASP A 152 19.36 -3.78 6.33
C ASP A 152 18.98 -2.32 6.03
N ALA A 153 17.69 -1.97 5.97
CA ALA A 153 17.24 -0.69 5.44
C ALA A 153 16.25 0.08 6.30
N ILE A 154 15.60 -0.50 7.28
CA ILE A 154 14.70 0.24 8.16
C ILE A 154 15.50 0.87 9.29
N LEU A 155 15.80 2.12 9.08
CA LEU A 155 16.47 2.98 10.06
C LEU A 155 15.51 3.81 10.91
N SER A 156 14.24 3.50 10.92
CA SER A 156 13.40 4.14 11.91
C SER A 156 12.15 3.32 12.15
N THR A 157 12.32 2.29 12.94
CA THR A 157 11.30 1.94 13.89
C THR A 157 11.22 3.12 14.83
N ARG A 158 10.09 3.81 14.83
CA ARG A 158 9.70 4.83 15.78
C ARG A 158 10.06 6.26 15.37
N THR A 159 9.09 6.95 14.93
CA THR A 159 8.77 8.21 15.55
C THR A 159 7.64 7.93 16.53
N PHE A 160 7.98 7.47 17.72
CA PHE A 160 7.20 7.83 18.87
C PHE A 160 7.60 9.26 19.17
N ASP A 161 6.65 10.14 19.33
CA ASP A 161 6.89 11.35 20.09
C ASP A 161 7.37 10.91 21.47
N GLU A 162 8.27 11.66 22.06
CA GLU A 162 8.92 11.32 23.35
C GLU A 162 7.94 11.15 24.51
N ASP A 163 6.65 11.40 24.31
CA ASP A 163 5.58 11.27 25.30
C ASP A 163 4.89 9.88 25.33
N GLY A 164 5.31 8.95 24.48
CA GLY A 164 4.87 7.55 24.57
C GLY A 164 3.41 7.29 24.20
N SER A 165 2.74 8.20 23.52
CA SER A 165 1.27 8.19 23.42
C SER A 165 0.68 7.77 22.08
N GLU A 166 1.36 6.98 21.24
CA GLU A 166 0.67 6.46 20.04
C GLU A 166 0.93 4.99 19.75
N ASP A 167 0.52 4.14 20.65
CA ASP A 167 -0.15 2.90 20.23
C ASP A 167 -1.46 3.36 19.56
N GLN A 168 -1.47 3.55 18.25
CA GLN A 168 -2.72 3.82 17.55
C GLN A 168 -3.58 2.56 17.60
N VAL A 169 -4.38 2.49 18.64
CA VAL A 169 -5.41 1.49 18.79
C VAL A 169 -6.51 1.83 17.79
N SER A 170 -6.51 1.17 16.66
CA SER A 170 -7.63 1.25 15.74
C SER A 170 -8.62 0.13 16.00
N VAL A 171 -9.92 0.41 15.86
CA VAL A 171 -10.96 -0.61 15.95
C VAL A 171 -11.29 -1.06 14.52
N ALA A 172 -10.81 -2.23 14.14
CA ALA A 172 -11.22 -2.88 12.91
C ALA A 172 -12.10 -4.10 13.25
N ASN A 173 -13.31 -4.13 12.68
CA ASN A 173 -14.26 -5.24 12.86
C ASN A 173 -14.54 -5.58 14.35
N SER A 174 -14.75 -4.55 15.17
CA SER A 174 -15.01 -4.67 16.64
C SER A 174 -13.86 -5.31 17.43
N ARG A 175 -12.64 -5.29 16.89
CA ARG A 175 -11.43 -5.77 17.57
C ARG A 175 -10.42 -4.63 17.70
N ILE A 176 -9.75 -4.60 18.85
CA ILE A 176 -8.60 -3.73 19.06
C ILE A 176 -7.45 -4.23 18.18
N ARG A 177 -6.89 -3.32 17.39
CA ARG A 177 -5.76 -3.58 16.50
C ARG A 177 -4.60 -2.71 16.93
N HIS A 178 -3.45 -3.31 17.12
CA HIS A 178 -2.18 -2.59 17.26
C HIS A 178 -1.53 -2.47 15.90
N ASP A 179 -1.34 -1.25 15.44
CA ASP A 179 -0.67 -0.98 14.18
C ASP A 179 0.80 -0.59 14.44
N VAL A 180 1.69 -1.22 13.72
CA VAL A 180 3.11 -0.85 13.71
C VAL A 180 3.36 0.04 12.51
N HIS A 181 3.88 1.23 12.77
CA HIS A 181 4.25 2.19 11.74
C HIS A 181 5.74 2.08 11.44
N PHE A 182 6.07 1.91 10.18
CA PHE A 182 7.44 1.93 9.70
C PHE A 182 7.60 3.10 8.75
N SER A 183 8.81 3.65 8.68
CA SER A 183 9.13 4.60 7.63
C SER A 183 10.53 4.36 7.07
N ILE A 184 10.66 4.59 5.78
CA ILE A 184 11.92 4.59 5.07
C ILE A 184 12.19 6.03 4.67
N VAL A 185 13.39 6.51 4.90
CA VAL A 185 13.83 7.84 4.47
C VAL A 185 14.71 7.75 3.23
N GLU A 186 14.74 8.81 2.43
CA GLU A 186 15.50 8.87 1.16
C GLU A 186 16.96 8.40 1.33
N SER A 187 17.62 8.80 2.42
CA SER A 187 19.02 8.42 2.68
C SER A 187 19.22 6.92 2.95
N ALA A 188 18.16 6.19 3.28
CA ALA A 188 18.21 4.74 3.51
C ALA A 188 17.88 3.92 2.25
N TRP A 189 17.23 4.52 1.25
CA TRP A 189 16.75 3.83 0.06
C TRP A 189 17.83 3.04 -0.71
N PRO A 190 19.06 3.54 -0.91
CA PRO A 190 20.09 2.78 -1.64
C PRO A 190 20.51 1.46 -0.97
N ARG A 191 20.02 1.18 0.26
CA ARG A 191 20.32 -0.03 1.04
C ARG A 191 19.16 -1.01 1.13
N VAL A 192 18.03 -0.72 0.44
CA VAL A 192 16.81 -1.54 0.42
C VAL A 192 16.83 -2.61 -0.68
#